data_d0402005264398c1979c8c29339af557
#
_entry.id   d0402005264398c1979c8c29339af557
#
_cell.length_a   1.000
_cell.length_b   1.000
_cell.length_c   1.000
_cell.angle_alpha   90.00
_cell.angle_beta   90.00
_cell.angle_gamma   90.00
#
_symmetry.space_group_name_H-M   'P 1'
#
loop_
_entity.id
_entity.type
_entity.pdbx_description
1 polymer ?
#
loop_
_entity_poly.entity_id
_entity_poly.type
_entity_poly.pdbx_seq_one_letter_code
_entity_poly.pdbx_strand_id
1 'polypeptide(L)'
;MSKQNKMMKKSVLPFALVCSALMLSPYVGGQAHAEVQNVQQAKAVKGTVVDETGEPVIGATVLIVGGSASQGTITDMDGNFSINVKPGQKLKITYIGYDESIVAAKEGMKVQMKTSGAVSLNTVEVVAYGVQKKVT
;
A
#
# COMPACT_ATOMS: atom_id res chain seq x y z
N MET A 1 6.41 50.72 18.87
CA MET A 1 5.53 50.15 17.82
C MET A 1 5.86 50.73 16.42
N SER A 2 6.16 51.99 16.33
CA SER A 2 6.54 52.61 15.07
C SER A 2 7.85 52.04 14.47
N LYS A 3 8.72 51.50 15.25
CA LYS A 3 9.98 50.89 14.81
C LYS A 3 9.79 49.61 13.97
N GLN A 4 8.78 48.86 14.26
CA GLN A 4 8.48 47.62 13.52
C GLN A 4 8.00 47.92 12.10
N ASN A 5 7.18 48.94 11.95
CA ASN A 5 6.67 49.32 10.64
C ASN A 5 7.78 49.81 9.70
N LYS A 6 8.84 50.48 10.25
CA LYS A 6 9.96 50.90 9.48
C LYS A 6 10.80 49.73 8.97
N MET A 7 10.93 48.67 9.75
CA MET A 7 11.67 47.49 9.34
C MET A 7 10.99 46.77 8.21
N MET A 8 9.67 46.70 8.24
CA MET A 8 8.90 46.04 7.18
C MET A 8 9.03 46.77 5.84
N LYS A 9 9.01 48.10 5.89
CA LYS A 9 9.18 48.90 4.67
C LYS A 9 10.55 48.74 4.03
N LYS A 10 11.57 48.56 4.84
CA LYS A 10 12.94 48.38 4.33
C LYS A 10 13.15 47.02 3.69
N SER A 11 12.47 46.00 4.17
CA SER A 11 12.64 44.68 3.61
C SER A 11 11.90 44.48 2.28
N VAL A 12 10.85 45.25 2.05
CA VAL A 12 10.06 45.13 0.83
C VAL A 12 10.77 45.75 -0.37
N LEU A 13 11.45 46.87 -0.17
CA LEU A 13 12.17 47.56 -1.25
C LEU A 13 13.30 46.73 -1.90
N PRO A 14 14.20 46.06 -1.16
CA PRO A 14 15.21 45.24 -1.79
C PRO A 14 14.63 44.02 -2.51
N PHE A 15 13.53 43.52 -2.03
CA PHE A 15 12.84 42.40 -2.69
C PHE A 15 12.29 42.82 -4.07
N ALA A 16 11.68 43.96 -4.15
CA ALA A 16 11.17 44.47 -5.42
C ALA A 16 12.30 44.71 -6.44
N LEU A 17 13.43 45.18 -6.00
CA LEU A 17 14.62 45.37 -6.86
C LEU A 17 15.16 44.05 -7.37
N VAL A 18 15.19 43.03 -6.53
CA VAL A 18 15.64 41.69 -6.93
C VAL A 18 14.71 41.09 -7.98
N CYS A 19 13.40 41.26 -7.80
CA CYS A 19 12.45 40.79 -8.79
C CYS A 19 12.58 41.48 -10.13
N SER A 20 12.89 42.78 -10.12
CA SER A 20 13.12 43.56 -11.33
C SER A 20 14.38 43.09 -12.07
N ALA A 21 15.43 42.80 -11.34
CA ALA A 21 16.69 42.29 -11.94
C ALA A 21 16.49 40.90 -12.57
N LEU A 22 15.66 40.06 -11.98
CA LEU A 22 15.34 38.74 -12.52
C LEU A 22 14.55 38.83 -13.82
N MET A 23 13.75 39.87 -13.99
CA MET A 23 12.96 40.03 -15.22
C MET A 23 13.83 40.40 -16.41
N LEU A 24 15.01 41.02 -16.18
CA LEU A 24 15.90 41.41 -17.22
C LEU A 24 16.91 40.33 -17.61
N SER A 25 17.02 39.29 -16.85
CA SER A 25 17.87 38.16 -17.22
C SER A 25 17.27 37.44 -18.42
N PRO A 26 18.01 37.32 -19.53
CA PRO A 26 17.57 36.45 -20.59
C PRO A 26 17.48 35.05 -20.00
N TYR A 27 16.29 34.57 -19.99
CA TYR A 27 15.99 33.23 -19.54
C TYR A 27 16.70 32.24 -20.46
N VAL A 28 17.86 31.80 -20.06
CA VAL A 28 18.43 30.60 -20.63
C VAL A 28 17.51 29.46 -20.17
N GLY A 29 16.76 28.94 -21.10
CA GLY A 29 15.79 27.90 -20.84
C GLY A 29 16.40 26.75 -20.09
N GLY A 30 16.36 26.87 -18.78
CA GLY A 30 16.51 25.72 -17.95
C GLY A 30 15.32 24.80 -18.26
N GLN A 31 15.62 23.69 -18.87
CA GLN A 31 14.61 22.66 -19.00
C GLN A 31 14.16 22.34 -17.59
N ALA A 32 12.96 22.76 -17.28
CA ALA A 32 12.27 22.18 -16.17
C ALA A 32 12.18 20.69 -16.50
N HIS A 33 13.11 19.93 -16.00
CA HIS A 33 12.89 18.52 -15.87
C HIS A 33 11.73 18.41 -14.90
N ALA A 34 10.54 18.33 -15.46
CA ALA A 34 9.46 17.72 -14.76
C ALA A 34 9.97 16.31 -14.49
N GLU A 35 10.55 16.11 -13.33
CA GLU A 35 10.63 14.75 -12.79
C GLU A 35 9.20 14.25 -12.81
N VAL A 36 8.90 13.45 -13.79
CA VAL A 36 7.75 12.60 -13.73
C VAL A 36 8.02 11.70 -12.55
N GLN A 37 7.68 12.20 -11.37
CA GLN A 37 7.53 11.35 -10.24
C GLN A 37 6.49 10.35 -10.70
N ASN A 38 6.96 9.18 -11.04
CA ASN A 38 6.12 8.04 -11.30
C ASN A 38 5.45 7.72 -9.96
N VAL A 39 4.46 8.53 -9.63
CA VAL A 39 3.56 8.24 -8.52
C VAL A 39 2.87 6.98 -8.96
N GLN A 40 3.35 5.86 -8.49
CA GLN A 40 2.68 4.58 -8.68
C GLN A 40 1.31 4.73 -8.03
N GLN A 41 0.36 5.14 -8.84
CA GLN A 41 -1.00 5.35 -8.37
C GLN A 41 -1.56 4.03 -7.89
N ALA A 42 -2.13 4.06 -6.70
CA ALA A 42 -2.85 2.91 -6.20
C ALA A 42 -4.01 2.62 -7.14
N LYS A 43 -4.10 1.37 -7.58
CA LYS A 43 -5.15 0.89 -8.46
C LYS A 43 -6.11 0.03 -7.63
N ALA A 44 -7.39 0.20 -7.87
CA ALA A 44 -8.41 -0.66 -7.26
C ALA A 44 -8.29 -2.06 -7.86
N VAL A 45 -8.03 -3.05 -7.00
CA VAL A 45 -7.98 -4.47 -7.34
C VAL A 45 -9.20 -5.12 -6.74
N LYS A 46 -9.91 -5.87 -7.55
CA LYS A 46 -11.07 -6.66 -7.13
C LYS A 46 -10.70 -8.14 -7.14
N GLY A 47 -11.28 -8.87 -6.22
CA GLY A 47 -11.08 -10.31 -6.13
C GLY A 47 -12.20 -10.98 -5.34
N THR A 48 -12.15 -12.30 -5.30
CA THR A 48 -13.12 -13.14 -4.58
C THR A 48 -12.36 -14.09 -3.67
N VAL A 49 -12.84 -14.25 -2.44
CA VAL A 49 -12.30 -15.21 -1.48
C VAL A 49 -13.28 -16.36 -1.33
N VAL A 50 -12.78 -17.57 -1.52
CA VAL A 50 -13.57 -18.79 -1.38
C VAL A 50 -12.85 -19.77 -0.44
N ASP A 51 -13.59 -20.73 0.06
CA ASP A 51 -13.02 -21.82 0.85
C ASP A 51 -12.59 -23.00 -0.04
N GLU A 52 -12.24 -24.12 0.58
CA GLU A 52 -11.81 -25.34 -0.11
C GLU A 52 -12.92 -25.96 -0.96
N THR A 53 -14.17 -25.73 -0.59
CA THR A 53 -15.34 -26.22 -1.32
C THR A 53 -15.75 -25.32 -2.47
N GLY A 54 -15.21 -24.11 -2.51
CA GLY A 54 -15.55 -23.10 -3.50
C GLY A 54 -16.66 -22.15 -3.04
N GLU A 55 -17.06 -22.25 -1.77
CA GLU A 55 -18.06 -21.35 -1.20
C GLU A 55 -17.42 -19.99 -0.85
N PRO A 56 -18.17 -18.89 -1.00
CA PRO A 56 -17.64 -17.57 -0.67
C PRO A 56 -17.40 -17.40 0.82
N VAL A 57 -16.23 -16.90 1.19
CA VAL A 57 -15.90 -16.58 2.58
C VAL A 57 -16.35 -15.16 2.88
N ILE A 58 -17.40 -15.04 3.66
CA ILE A 58 -18.02 -13.75 4.03
C ILE A 58 -17.31 -13.17 5.24
N GLY A 59 -16.95 -11.89 5.19
CA GLY A 59 -16.33 -11.21 6.32
C GLY A 59 -14.84 -11.48 6.50
N ALA A 60 -14.18 -12.08 5.52
CA ALA A 60 -12.73 -12.24 5.56
C ALA A 60 -12.04 -10.87 5.48
N THR A 61 -11.02 -10.69 6.28
CA THR A 61 -10.23 -9.46 6.31
C THR A 61 -9.12 -9.51 5.27
N VAL A 62 -9.06 -8.50 4.41
CA VAL A 62 -8.04 -8.37 3.37
C VAL A 62 -7.18 -7.15 3.70
N LEU A 63 -5.90 -7.36 3.95
CA LEU A 63 -4.94 -6.31 4.30
C LEU A 63 -3.81 -6.25 3.28
N ILE A 64 -3.20 -5.09 3.16
CA ILE A 64 -1.99 -4.93 2.35
C ILE A 64 -0.78 -5.31 3.20
N VAL A 65 0.04 -6.22 2.72
CA VAL A 65 1.27 -6.62 3.42
C VAL A 65 2.23 -5.43 3.47
N GLY A 66 2.65 -5.05 4.68
CA GLY A 66 3.49 -3.88 4.88
C GLY A 66 2.75 -2.55 4.84
N GLY A 67 1.44 -2.56 4.66
CA GLY A 67 0.59 -1.38 4.76
C GLY A 67 0.08 -1.16 6.18
N SER A 68 -0.60 -0.04 6.39
CA SER A 68 -1.29 0.21 7.65
C SER A 68 -2.60 -0.59 7.73
N ALA A 69 -3.04 -0.89 8.94
CA ALA A 69 -4.30 -1.61 9.16
C ALA A 69 -5.52 -0.88 8.59
N SER A 70 -5.42 0.44 8.44
CA SER A 70 -6.47 1.25 7.83
C SER A 70 -6.59 1.06 6.31
N GLN A 71 -5.65 0.38 5.68
CA GLN A 71 -5.65 0.09 4.25
C GLN A 71 -6.16 -1.33 3.96
N GLY A 72 -7.12 -1.77 4.73
CA GLY A 72 -7.75 -3.06 4.56
C GLY A 72 -9.20 -2.94 4.09
N THR A 73 -9.77 -4.08 3.72
CA THR A 73 -11.18 -4.23 3.38
C THR A 73 -11.69 -5.57 3.90
N ILE A 74 -12.97 -5.79 3.77
CA ILE A 74 -13.65 -7.03 4.21
C ILE A 74 -14.42 -7.58 3.02
N THR A 75 -14.49 -8.89 2.90
CA THR A 75 -15.29 -9.54 1.84
C THR A 75 -16.79 -9.39 2.11
N ASP A 76 -17.55 -9.24 1.05
CA ASP A 76 -19.01 -9.13 1.07
C ASP A 76 -19.70 -10.51 1.12
N MET A 77 -21.01 -10.52 0.95
CA MET A 77 -21.83 -11.75 0.99
C MET A 77 -21.49 -12.76 -0.10
N ASP A 78 -20.91 -12.29 -1.20
CA ASP A 78 -20.46 -13.13 -2.31
C ASP A 78 -18.96 -13.43 -2.24
N GLY A 79 -18.31 -13.07 -1.12
CA GLY A 79 -16.89 -13.25 -0.95
C GLY A 79 -16.03 -12.26 -1.74
N ASN A 80 -16.64 -11.25 -2.35
CA ASN A 80 -15.92 -10.28 -3.16
C ASN A 80 -15.30 -9.18 -2.30
N PHE A 81 -14.17 -8.66 -2.74
CA PHE A 81 -13.52 -7.51 -2.12
C PHE A 81 -13.00 -6.55 -3.17
N SER A 82 -12.81 -5.31 -2.77
CA SER A 82 -12.13 -4.29 -3.56
C SER A 82 -11.18 -3.51 -2.67
N ILE A 83 -9.93 -3.39 -3.09
CA ILE A 83 -8.88 -2.75 -2.31
C ILE A 83 -7.93 -1.97 -3.21
N ASN A 84 -7.53 -0.79 -2.79
CA ASN A 84 -6.57 0.02 -3.54
C ASN A 84 -5.14 -0.40 -3.20
N VAL A 85 -4.40 -0.87 -4.18
CA VAL A 85 -3.02 -1.34 -4.00
C VAL A 85 -2.09 -0.70 -5.01
N LYS A 86 -0.84 -0.57 -4.63
CA LYS A 86 0.23 -0.19 -5.56
C LYS A 86 0.73 -1.42 -6.30
N PRO A 87 1.28 -1.24 -7.50
CA PRO A 87 1.85 -2.37 -8.24
C PRO A 87 2.89 -3.12 -7.41
N GLY A 88 2.81 -4.45 -7.44
CA GLY A 88 3.75 -5.31 -6.74
C GLY A 88 3.45 -5.58 -5.27
N GLN A 89 2.41 -4.97 -4.71
CA GLN A 89 2.00 -5.26 -3.33
C GLN A 89 1.33 -6.62 -3.22
N LYS A 90 1.43 -7.20 -2.03
CA LYS A 90 0.77 -8.46 -1.68
C LYS A 90 -0.39 -8.18 -0.76
N LEU A 91 -1.38 -9.05 -0.82
CA LEU A 91 -2.53 -9.03 0.07
C LEU A 91 -2.43 -10.19 1.06
N LYS A 92 -2.77 -9.92 2.28
CA LYS A 92 -2.89 -10.87 3.35
C LYS A 92 -4.37 -11.03 3.67
N ILE A 93 -4.88 -12.23 3.54
CA ILE A 93 -6.28 -12.54 3.80
C ILE A 93 -6.35 -13.42 5.04
N THR A 94 -7.19 -13.04 5.98
CA THR A 94 -7.39 -13.76 7.25
C THR A 94 -8.87 -13.89 7.55
N TYR A 95 -9.23 -15.04 8.12
CA TYR A 95 -10.58 -15.30 8.63
C TYR A 95 -10.53 -16.34 9.74
N ILE A 96 -11.45 -16.26 10.69
CA ILE A 96 -11.50 -17.19 11.82
C ILE A 96 -11.76 -18.60 11.31
N GLY A 97 -10.93 -19.55 11.74
CA GLY A 97 -11.05 -20.96 11.34
C GLY A 97 -10.36 -21.32 10.04
N TYR A 98 -9.67 -20.36 9.42
CA TYR A 98 -8.92 -20.56 8.18
C TYR A 98 -7.48 -20.13 8.35
N ASP A 99 -6.60 -20.73 7.57
CA ASP A 99 -5.21 -20.36 7.52
C ASP A 99 -5.03 -19.02 6.79
N GLU A 100 -4.05 -18.26 7.24
CA GLU A 100 -3.68 -17.01 6.60
C GLU A 100 -3.18 -17.25 5.17
N SER A 101 -3.69 -16.47 4.23
CA SER A 101 -3.28 -16.55 2.83
C SER A 101 -2.61 -15.25 2.40
N ILE A 102 -1.40 -15.36 1.85
CA ILE A 102 -0.66 -14.21 1.30
C ILE A 102 -0.53 -14.40 -0.20
N VAL A 103 -1.08 -13.47 -0.97
CA VAL A 103 -1.13 -13.55 -2.43
C VAL A 103 -0.73 -12.23 -3.07
N ALA A 104 -0.18 -12.29 -4.28
CA ALA A 104 0.11 -11.07 -5.04
C ALA A 104 -1.21 -10.43 -5.50
N ALA A 105 -1.31 -9.12 -5.36
CA ALA A 105 -2.50 -8.39 -5.77
C ALA A 105 -2.64 -8.38 -7.29
N LYS A 106 -3.73 -8.94 -7.80
CA LYS A 106 -4.07 -8.99 -9.23
C LYS A 106 -5.55 -8.72 -9.42
N GLU A 107 -5.87 -8.05 -10.50
CA GLU A 107 -7.26 -7.81 -10.88
C GLU A 107 -7.99 -9.12 -11.17
N GLY A 108 -9.21 -9.26 -10.63
CA GLY A 108 -10.04 -10.43 -10.85
C GLY A 108 -9.51 -11.71 -10.21
N MET A 109 -8.70 -11.59 -9.17
CA MET A 109 -8.12 -12.77 -8.51
C MET A 109 -9.15 -13.56 -7.71
N LYS A 110 -8.98 -14.86 -7.69
CA LYS A 110 -9.73 -15.76 -6.81
C LYS A 110 -8.77 -16.38 -5.81
N VAL A 111 -9.03 -16.16 -4.54
CA VAL A 111 -8.20 -16.66 -3.44
C VAL A 111 -8.94 -17.80 -2.74
N GLN A 112 -8.31 -18.94 -2.67
CA GLN A 112 -8.84 -20.08 -1.94
C GLN A 112 -8.18 -20.14 -0.57
N MET A 113 -8.99 -20.13 0.48
CA MET A 113 -8.54 -20.29 1.86
C MET A 113 -8.69 -21.73 2.29
N LYS A 114 -7.78 -22.19 3.12
CA LYS A 114 -7.80 -23.54 3.69
C LYS A 114 -8.24 -23.47 5.13
N THR A 115 -9.01 -24.46 5.54
CA THR A 115 -9.44 -24.58 6.93
C THR A 115 -8.25 -24.86 7.84
N SER A 116 -8.13 -24.11 8.90
CA SER A 116 -6.98 -24.15 9.82
C SER A 116 -6.77 -25.49 10.50
N GLY A 117 -7.54 -26.44 10.42
CA GLY A 117 -7.29 -27.78 10.97
C GLY A 117 -6.76 -28.77 9.95
N ALA A 118 -6.97 -28.49 8.68
CA ALA A 118 -6.67 -29.45 7.63
C ALA A 118 -5.20 -29.43 7.19
N VAL A 119 -4.55 -28.31 7.40
CA VAL A 119 -3.19 -28.07 6.90
C VAL A 119 -2.12 -28.40 7.93
N SER A 120 -2.51 -28.52 9.17
CA SER A 120 -1.56 -28.68 10.26
C SER A 120 -0.59 -29.84 10.04
N LEU A 121 -1.01 -30.89 9.40
CA LEU A 121 -0.16 -32.04 9.11
C LEU A 121 0.97 -31.68 8.17
N ASN A 122 0.68 -30.97 7.12
CA ASN A 122 1.71 -30.56 6.17
C ASN A 122 2.64 -29.51 6.76
N THR A 123 2.09 -28.63 7.57
CA THR A 123 2.89 -27.61 8.23
C THR A 123 3.81 -28.22 9.28
N VAL A 124 3.34 -29.22 9.98
CA VAL A 124 4.15 -29.96 10.95
C VAL A 124 5.32 -30.62 10.26
N GLU A 125 5.11 -31.16 9.10
CA GLU A 125 6.19 -31.77 8.34
C GLU A 125 7.32 -30.78 8.05
N VAL A 126 6.96 -29.57 7.68
CA VAL A 126 7.97 -28.52 7.45
C VAL A 126 8.71 -28.17 8.72
N VAL A 127 8.02 -28.14 9.84
CA VAL A 127 8.63 -27.83 11.14
C VAL A 127 9.47 -28.99 11.63
N ALA A 128 9.06 -30.21 11.33
CA ALA A 128 9.82 -31.40 11.73
C ALA A 128 11.25 -31.41 11.20
N TYR A 129 11.48 -30.61 10.26
CA TYR A 129 12.82 -30.34 9.90
C TYR A 129 13.68 -30.00 11.11
N GLY A 130 13.05 -29.58 12.01
CA GLY A 130 13.73 -29.22 13.16
C GLY A 130 14.01 -30.37 13.97
N VAL A 131 13.87 -30.44 13.90
CA VAL A 131 14.20 -30.72 14.57
C VAL A 131 14.89 -31.53 14.81
N GLN A 132 14.75 -31.58 14.68
CA GLN A 132 15.27 -31.98 15.03
C GLN A 132 16.06 -32.53 14.85
N LYS A 133 16.15 -32.57 14.55
CA LYS A 133 16.90 -33.02 14.55
C LYS A 133 17.77 -33.08 15.08
N LYS A 134 17.68 -32.99 15.45
CA LYS A 134 18.45 -33.06 15.98
C LYS A 134 18.79 -33.69 16.67
N VAL A 135 18.17 -33.67 16.71
CA VAL A 135 18.39 -34.29 17.48
C VAL A 135 19.10 -35.29 17.60
N THR A 136 19.18 -35.52 17.41
CA THR A 136 19.95 -36.51 17.79
C THR A 136 21.28 -36.65 17.72
#